data_2caf47aec9d436b182395b4e354f9f53
#
_entry.id   2caf47aec9d436b182395b4e354f9f53
#
_cell.length_a   1.000
_cell.length_b   1.000
_cell.length_c   1.000
_cell.angle_alpha   90.00
_cell.angle_beta   90.00
_cell.angle_gamma   90.00
#
_symmetry.space_group_name_H-M   'P 1'
#
loop_
_entity.id
_entity.type
_entity.pdbx_description
1 polymer ?
#
loop_
_entity_poly.entity_id
_entity_poly.type
_entity_poly.pdbx_seq_one_letter_code
_entity_poly.pdbx_strand_id
1 'polypeptide(L)'
;MSPLVSIIIPVYNSALYLAEAINSCVNQTWQNIEVIIIDDGSTDESLSIAKTFENERIRVYHQENKNAAAARNSGLMKAKGDYIQFLDADDILSADKIEKQVTLLAANPGMVAVCSTIHFTDGHQPTEFEPSAYEEAFLLNLPPFDFLFNLYGGKNEGQGSMVQPNAWLCPKNIIEKAGKWNEDLTLDDDGEFFCRVVLASKGVTKSAGYNYYRKYQGNKNLSGLATQKHLRSQYNALSLKILWLKAKNPLPELTNMHARWLHGLLFKAYPAAPELMRQIKNDLKTLKASIRPEYPFGTTSGKLLSMVFGWKFAKRLQLFKYQLRKKPENSGKLS
;
A
#
# COMPACT_ATOMS: atom_id res chain seq x y z
N MET A 1 31.30 2.22 11.29
CA MET A 1 30.28 3.22 11.65
C MET A 1 28.92 2.53 11.54
N SER A 2 27.97 2.85 12.40
CA SER A 2 26.61 2.34 12.28
C SER A 2 25.97 2.90 11.01
N PRO A 3 25.24 2.10 10.21
CA PRO A 3 24.61 2.57 8.98
C PRO A 3 23.57 3.67 9.27
N LEU A 4 23.50 4.66 8.37
CA LEU A 4 22.49 5.72 8.43
C LEU A 4 21.19 5.24 7.82
N VAL A 5 20.07 5.54 8.47
CA VAL A 5 18.73 5.29 7.95
C VAL A 5 18.03 6.60 7.61
N SER A 6 17.62 6.78 6.35
CA SER A 6 16.79 7.90 5.96
C SER A 6 15.31 7.49 6.07
N ILE A 7 14.55 8.19 6.91
CA ILE A 7 13.09 8.04 7.03
C ILE A 7 12.44 9.15 6.21
N ILE A 8 11.66 8.79 5.19
CA ILE A 8 11.01 9.71 4.26
C ILE A 8 9.51 9.75 4.57
N ILE A 9 9.01 10.94 4.89
CA ILE A 9 7.59 11.19 5.23
C ILE A 9 6.98 12.10 4.17
N PRO A 10 6.18 11.58 3.22
CA PRO A 10 5.36 12.40 2.35
C PRO A 10 4.18 12.96 3.15
N VAL A 11 3.92 14.27 3.03
CA VAL A 11 2.90 14.97 3.82
C VAL A 11 1.96 15.73 2.89
N TYR A 12 0.67 15.51 3.04
CA TYR A 12 -0.38 16.33 2.43
C TYR A 12 -1.61 16.36 3.31
N ASN A 13 -1.95 17.54 3.86
CA ASN A 13 -3.10 17.76 4.73
C ASN A 13 -3.22 16.71 5.87
N SER A 14 -2.15 16.58 6.64
CA SER A 14 -2.00 15.58 7.71
C SER A 14 -1.75 16.23 9.09
N ALA A 15 -2.14 17.48 9.30
CA ALA A 15 -1.85 18.24 10.51
C ALA A 15 -2.23 17.52 11.80
N LEU A 16 -3.30 16.73 11.77
CA LEU A 16 -3.81 16.04 12.96
C LEU A 16 -2.87 14.93 13.47
N TYR A 17 -2.11 14.27 12.59
CA TYR A 17 -1.35 13.06 12.91
C TYR A 17 0.16 13.21 12.73
N LEU A 18 0.59 14.22 11.97
CA LEU A 18 1.97 14.39 11.56
C LEU A 18 2.95 14.44 12.74
N ALA A 19 2.61 15.12 13.82
CA ALA A 19 3.45 15.21 15.01
C ALA A 19 3.70 13.83 15.64
N GLU A 20 2.69 12.96 15.66
CA GLU A 20 2.80 11.59 16.17
C GLU A 20 3.70 10.73 15.28
N ALA A 21 3.54 10.83 13.96
CA ALA A 21 4.40 10.15 12.99
C ALA A 21 5.88 10.57 13.15
N ILE A 22 6.17 11.88 13.23
CA ILE A 22 7.54 12.39 13.42
C ILE A 22 8.11 11.90 14.76
N ASN A 23 7.34 11.97 15.85
CA ASN A 23 7.78 11.52 17.17
C ASN A 23 8.11 10.01 17.16
N SER A 24 7.40 9.20 16.41
CA SER A 24 7.71 7.77 16.26
C SER A 24 9.08 7.53 15.60
N CYS A 25 9.51 8.44 14.72
CA CYS A 25 10.85 8.40 14.12
C CYS A 25 11.94 8.85 15.10
N VAL A 26 11.69 9.94 15.84
CA VAL A 26 12.67 10.48 16.80
C VAL A 26 12.94 9.51 17.95
N ASN A 27 11.91 8.78 18.37
CA ASN A 27 11.96 7.83 19.49
C ASN A 27 12.44 6.43 19.10
N GLN A 28 13.01 6.23 17.89
CA GLN A 28 13.60 4.95 17.52
C GLN A 28 14.83 4.62 18.38
N THR A 29 14.98 3.35 18.77
CA THR A 29 16.18 2.87 19.49
C THR A 29 17.43 2.96 18.63
N TRP A 30 17.32 2.82 17.31
CA TRP A 30 18.40 3.09 16.35
C TRP A 30 18.61 4.59 16.21
N GLN A 31 19.75 5.12 16.71
CA GLN A 31 20.00 6.56 16.81
C GLN A 31 20.54 7.21 15.53
N ASN A 32 21.21 6.43 14.64
CA ASN A 32 21.77 6.98 13.41
C ASN A 32 20.72 7.08 12.31
N ILE A 33 19.81 8.06 12.46
CA ILE A 33 18.72 8.35 11.54
C ILE A 33 18.73 9.81 11.08
N GLU A 34 18.26 10.04 9.86
CA GLU A 34 17.78 11.32 9.38
C GLU A 34 16.30 11.20 8.99
N VAL A 35 15.51 12.23 9.22
CA VAL A 35 14.09 12.31 8.84
C VAL A 35 13.94 13.39 7.77
N ILE A 36 13.34 13.02 6.65
CA ILE A 36 13.12 13.87 5.48
C ILE A 36 11.64 14.01 5.27
N ILE A 37 11.09 15.17 5.60
CA ILE A 37 9.68 15.49 5.49
C ILE A 37 9.47 16.25 4.19
N ILE A 38 8.60 15.75 3.32
CA ILE A 38 8.24 16.40 2.06
C ILE A 38 6.77 16.82 2.12
N ASP A 39 6.54 18.09 2.35
CA ASP A 39 5.21 18.68 2.24
C ASP A 39 4.84 18.86 0.76
N ASP A 40 3.82 18.13 0.33
CA ASP A 40 3.32 18.11 -1.06
C ASP A 40 2.20 19.14 -1.26
N GLY A 41 2.46 20.39 -0.86
CA GLY A 41 1.53 21.51 -1.05
C GLY A 41 0.32 21.46 -0.12
N SER A 42 0.53 21.16 1.17
CA SER A 42 -0.56 21.17 2.16
C SER A 42 -1.21 22.54 2.28
N THR A 43 -2.52 22.54 2.49
CA THR A 43 -3.36 23.72 2.69
C THR A 43 -3.82 23.89 4.15
N ASP A 44 -3.50 22.91 5.00
CA ASP A 44 -3.71 22.94 6.44
C ASP A 44 -2.40 23.31 7.18
N GLU A 45 -2.36 23.10 8.48
CA GLU A 45 -1.19 23.43 9.31
C GLU A 45 -0.03 22.43 9.22
N SER A 46 -0.08 21.43 8.32
CA SER A 46 0.93 20.38 8.22
C SER A 46 2.35 20.92 8.06
N LEU A 47 2.55 21.89 7.15
CA LEU A 47 3.86 22.48 6.92
C LEU A 47 4.38 23.24 8.15
N SER A 48 3.52 24.01 8.83
CA SER A 48 3.90 24.74 10.04
C SER A 48 4.27 23.78 11.17
N ILE A 49 3.51 22.70 11.36
CA ILE A 49 3.81 21.64 12.32
C ILE A 49 5.15 20.97 11.99
N ALA A 50 5.36 20.54 10.74
CA ALA A 50 6.62 19.93 10.33
C ALA A 50 7.83 20.80 10.67
N LYS A 51 7.76 22.10 10.40
CA LYS A 51 8.84 23.07 10.67
C LYS A 51 9.16 23.20 12.16
N THR A 52 8.25 22.95 13.09
CA THR A 52 8.56 22.97 14.53
C THR A 52 9.52 21.85 14.95
N PHE A 53 9.63 20.78 14.16
CA PHE A 53 10.55 19.65 14.41
C PHE A 53 11.89 19.82 13.69
N GLU A 54 12.06 20.82 12.82
CA GLU A 54 13.26 20.97 12.00
C GLU A 54 14.52 21.17 12.83
N ASN A 55 15.55 20.37 12.57
CA ASN A 55 16.85 20.43 13.23
C ASN A 55 17.92 19.77 12.36
N GLU A 56 19.11 19.47 12.89
CA GLU A 56 20.21 18.87 12.13
C GLU A 56 19.88 17.48 11.54
N ARG A 57 19.02 16.69 12.21
CA ARG A 57 18.59 15.35 11.77
C ARG A 57 17.25 15.33 11.08
N ILE A 58 16.42 16.36 11.21
CA ILE A 58 15.09 16.47 10.62
C ILE A 58 15.06 17.64 9.65
N ARG A 59 14.83 17.36 8.38
CA ARG A 59 14.76 18.37 7.31
C ARG A 59 13.36 18.40 6.70
N VAL A 60 12.87 19.60 6.49
CA VAL A 60 11.53 19.86 5.91
C VAL A 60 11.71 20.53 4.54
N TYR A 61 11.06 19.96 3.54
CA TYR A 61 11.02 20.49 2.17
C TYR A 61 9.58 20.66 1.75
N HIS A 62 9.31 21.71 0.99
CA HIS A 62 8.00 21.99 0.41
C HIS A 62 8.07 21.88 -1.11
N GLN A 63 7.02 21.35 -1.72
CA GLN A 63 6.81 21.33 -3.17
C GLN A 63 5.35 21.64 -3.51
N GLU A 64 5.08 22.03 -4.77
CA GLU A 64 3.71 22.08 -5.28
C GLU A 64 3.10 20.68 -5.27
N ASN A 65 1.78 20.60 -4.99
CA ASN A 65 1.08 19.31 -4.93
C ASN A 65 1.16 18.54 -6.26
N LYS A 66 1.67 17.34 -6.18
CA LYS A 66 1.73 16.39 -7.30
C LYS A 66 1.07 15.06 -6.95
N ASN A 67 1.58 14.35 -6.00
CA ASN A 67 1.03 13.14 -5.37
C ASN A 67 2.07 12.53 -4.41
N ALA A 68 1.66 11.49 -3.65
CA ALA A 68 2.54 10.82 -2.70
C ALA A 68 3.79 10.18 -3.35
N ALA A 69 3.67 9.63 -4.57
CA ALA A 69 4.81 9.05 -5.30
C ALA A 69 5.87 10.12 -5.63
N ALA A 70 5.45 11.31 -6.09
CA ALA A 70 6.35 12.44 -6.36
C ALA A 70 7.01 12.95 -5.07
N ALA A 71 6.27 13.05 -3.97
CA ALA A 71 6.82 13.43 -2.67
C ALA A 71 7.84 12.40 -2.17
N ARG A 72 7.57 11.10 -2.27
CA ARG A 72 8.54 10.05 -1.95
C ARG A 72 9.79 10.11 -2.82
N ASN A 73 9.65 10.40 -4.12
CA ASN A 73 10.78 10.60 -5.03
C ASN A 73 11.62 11.83 -4.65
N SER A 74 10.98 12.93 -4.27
CA SER A 74 11.67 14.13 -3.76
C SER A 74 12.46 13.81 -2.50
N GLY A 75 11.91 13.01 -1.59
CA GLY A 75 12.59 12.51 -0.40
C GLY A 75 13.78 11.61 -0.73
N LEU A 76 13.63 10.69 -1.68
CA LEU A 76 14.71 9.81 -2.14
C LEU A 76 15.92 10.59 -2.69
N MET A 77 15.67 11.68 -3.40
CA MET A 77 16.76 12.54 -3.90
C MET A 77 17.53 13.27 -2.78
N LYS A 78 16.94 13.45 -1.62
CA LYS A 78 17.55 14.09 -0.45
C LYS A 78 18.21 13.09 0.51
N ALA A 79 17.78 11.81 0.44
CA ALA A 79 18.21 10.76 1.34
C ALA A 79 19.73 10.45 1.20
N LYS A 80 20.43 10.43 2.33
CA LYS A 80 21.87 10.11 2.42
C LYS A 80 22.14 8.75 3.05
N GLY A 81 21.10 8.13 3.67
CA GLY A 81 21.21 6.89 4.40
C GLY A 81 21.57 5.69 3.54
N ASP A 82 22.18 4.70 4.17
CA ASP A 82 22.47 3.38 3.61
C ASP A 82 21.16 2.58 3.43
N TYR A 83 20.19 2.86 4.27
CA TYR A 83 18.84 2.27 4.24
C TYR A 83 17.78 3.34 4.13
N ILE A 84 16.67 2.98 3.45
CA ILE A 84 15.51 3.85 3.25
C ILE A 84 14.30 3.22 3.93
N GLN A 85 13.62 4.03 4.74
CA GLN A 85 12.32 3.79 5.35
C GLN A 85 11.33 4.83 4.80
N PHE A 86 10.18 4.39 4.29
CA PHE A 86 9.05 5.29 4.05
C PHE A 86 8.10 5.21 5.24
N LEU A 87 7.49 6.34 5.60
CA LEU A 87 6.46 6.41 6.64
C LEU A 87 5.37 7.37 6.18
N ASP A 88 4.13 6.90 6.13
CA ASP A 88 2.99 7.77 5.85
C ASP A 88 2.72 8.69 7.04
N ALA A 89 2.27 9.91 6.77
CA ALA A 89 2.19 11.01 7.76
C ALA A 89 1.12 10.79 8.85
N ASP A 90 0.32 9.75 8.72
CA ASP A 90 -0.75 9.36 9.66
C ASP A 90 -0.50 8.04 10.38
N ASP A 91 0.67 7.42 10.14
CA ASP A 91 1.06 6.12 10.69
C ASP A 91 2.22 6.23 11.70
N ILE A 92 2.53 5.13 12.38
CA ILE A 92 3.50 5.10 13.49
C ILE A 92 4.43 3.90 13.33
N LEU A 93 5.70 4.04 13.72
CA LEU A 93 6.66 2.94 13.83
C LEU A 93 6.82 2.52 15.30
N SER A 94 6.91 1.20 15.61
CA SER A 94 7.34 0.76 16.94
C SER A 94 8.78 1.23 17.20
N ALA A 95 9.10 1.54 18.46
CA ALA A 95 10.37 2.17 18.82
C ALA A 95 11.60 1.35 18.43
N ASP A 96 11.51 0.05 18.35
CA ASP A 96 12.60 -0.88 18.06
C ASP A 96 12.64 -1.40 16.60
N LYS A 97 11.70 -0.95 15.75
CA LYS A 97 11.55 -1.44 14.38
C LYS A 97 12.82 -1.25 13.56
N ILE A 98 13.36 -0.05 13.52
CA ILE A 98 14.53 0.28 12.69
C ILE A 98 15.75 -0.52 13.16
N GLU A 99 16.02 -0.59 14.46
CA GLU A 99 17.13 -1.36 15.00
C GLU A 99 17.06 -2.84 14.63
N LYS A 100 15.89 -3.47 14.79
CA LYS A 100 15.68 -4.87 14.45
C LYS A 100 15.86 -5.13 12.96
N GLN A 101 15.36 -4.24 12.11
CA GLN A 101 15.49 -4.39 10.65
C GLN A 101 16.93 -4.12 10.18
N VAL A 102 17.62 -3.12 10.71
CA VAL A 102 19.04 -2.84 10.36
C VAL A 102 19.92 -4.03 10.78
N THR A 103 19.74 -4.54 12.00
CA THR A 103 20.49 -5.69 12.49
C THR A 103 20.29 -6.92 11.61
N LEU A 104 19.05 -7.17 11.22
CA LEU A 104 18.71 -8.30 10.35
C LEU A 104 19.32 -8.15 8.95
N LEU A 105 19.26 -6.95 8.36
CA LEU A 105 19.83 -6.68 7.04
C LEU A 105 21.35 -6.69 7.02
N ALA A 106 22.01 -6.29 8.11
CA ALA A 106 23.46 -6.41 8.27
C ALA A 106 23.93 -7.87 8.23
N ALA A 107 23.14 -8.78 8.80
CA ALA A 107 23.38 -10.24 8.73
C ALA A 107 22.98 -10.86 7.39
N ASN A 108 22.15 -10.19 6.59
CA ASN A 108 21.60 -10.70 5.33
C ASN A 108 21.80 -9.70 4.18
N PRO A 109 23.02 -9.48 3.70
CA PRO A 109 23.32 -8.45 2.71
C PRO A 109 22.65 -8.72 1.37
N GLY A 110 21.99 -7.67 0.85
CA GLY A 110 21.24 -7.73 -0.41
C GLY A 110 19.77 -8.14 -0.28
N MET A 111 19.30 -8.44 0.94
CA MET A 111 17.88 -8.65 1.23
C MET A 111 17.17 -7.31 1.46
N VAL A 112 15.83 -7.32 1.45
CA VAL A 112 14.97 -6.28 2.00
C VAL A 112 14.25 -6.82 3.23
N ALA A 113 14.05 -5.98 4.24
CA ALA A 113 13.36 -6.39 5.46
C ALA A 113 11.90 -5.93 5.45
N VAL A 114 11.02 -6.77 6.00
CA VAL A 114 9.62 -6.45 6.22
C VAL A 114 9.24 -6.77 7.66
N CYS A 115 8.38 -5.95 8.27
CA CYS A 115 7.80 -6.24 9.57
C CYS A 115 6.28 -6.42 9.48
N SER A 116 5.68 -6.88 10.58
CA SER A 116 4.24 -6.99 10.72
C SER A 116 3.56 -5.62 10.74
N THR A 117 2.33 -5.55 10.20
CA THR A 117 1.47 -4.38 10.29
C THR A 117 0.40 -4.63 11.35
N ILE A 118 0.24 -3.69 12.28
CA ILE A 118 -0.87 -3.64 13.21
C ILE A 118 -1.85 -2.57 12.75
N HIS A 119 -3.07 -2.97 12.43
CA HIS A 119 -4.15 -2.06 12.09
C HIS A 119 -4.84 -1.58 13.35
N PHE A 120 -4.76 -0.30 13.67
CA PHE A 120 -5.43 0.27 14.83
C PHE A 120 -6.49 1.30 14.45
N THR A 121 -7.52 1.42 15.26
CA THR A 121 -8.60 2.39 15.04
C THR A 121 -8.18 3.75 15.58
N ASP A 122 -8.42 4.81 14.80
CA ASP A 122 -8.18 6.19 15.22
C ASP A 122 -8.86 6.51 16.55
N GLY A 123 -8.13 7.17 17.46
CA GLY A 123 -8.56 7.43 18.83
C GLY A 123 -8.24 6.33 19.86
N HIS A 124 -7.64 5.21 19.43
CA HIS A 124 -7.16 4.13 20.28
C HIS A 124 -5.64 4.05 20.32
N GLN A 125 -5.09 3.41 21.35
CA GLN A 125 -3.66 3.15 21.41
C GLN A 125 -3.26 2.01 20.46
N PRO A 126 -2.21 2.17 19.64
CA PRO A 126 -1.78 1.11 18.72
C PRO A 126 -1.47 -0.23 19.41
N THR A 127 -1.01 -0.19 20.66
CA THR A 127 -0.64 -1.36 21.47
C THR A 127 -1.84 -2.19 21.97
N GLU A 128 -3.06 -1.71 21.75
CA GLU A 128 -4.30 -2.46 22.08
C GLU A 128 -4.66 -3.48 20.97
N PHE A 129 -3.93 -3.48 19.85
CA PHE A 129 -4.22 -4.29 18.67
C PHE A 129 -3.08 -5.26 18.38
N GLU A 130 -3.42 -6.35 17.71
CA GLU A 130 -2.49 -7.38 17.29
C GLU A 130 -2.38 -7.47 15.76
N PRO A 131 -1.26 -7.99 15.24
CA PRO A 131 -1.12 -8.24 13.81
C PRO A 131 -2.20 -9.21 13.29
N SER A 132 -2.66 -8.98 12.08
CA SER A 132 -3.59 -9.90 11.43
C SER A 132 -2.92 -11.23 11.12
N ALA A 133 -3.43 -12.34 11.68
CA ALA A 133 -2.93 -13.68 11.35
C ALA A 133 -3.02 -13.99 9.85
N TYR A 134 -3.99 -13.39 9.13
CA TYR A 134 -4.10 -13.51 7.69
C TYR A 134 -2.93 -12.84 6.96
N GLU A 135 -2.55 -11.61 7.33
CA GLU A 135 -1.43 -10.89 6.71
C GLU A 135 -0.09 -11.53 7.08
N GLU A 136 0.06 -11.98 8.33
CA GLU A 136 1.25 -12.67 8.83
C GLU A 136 1.62 -13.91 8.01
N ALA A 137 0.63 -14.65 7.53
CA ALA A 137 0.84 -15.84 6.71
C ALA A 137 1.57 -15.58 5.37
N PHE A 138 1.63 -14.32 4.93
CA PHE A 138 2.34 -13.92 3.71
C PHE A 138 3.75 -13.37 3.97
N LEU A 139 4.07 -13.00 5.20
CA LEU A 139 5.36 -12.40 5.56
C LEU A 139 6.42 -13.49 5.82
N LEU A 140 6.86 -14.13 4.77
CA LEU A 140 7.79 -15.26 4.81
C LEU A 140 9.18 -14.85 4.31
N ASN A 141 10.22 -15.51 4.84
CA ASN A 141 11.58 -15.39 4.34
C ASN A 141 11.70 -16.18 3.04
N LEU A 142 11.63 -15.51 1.90
CA LEU A 142 11.57 -16.15 0.60
C LEU A 142 12.44 -15.41 -0.44
N PRO A 143 12.90 -16.12 -1.50
CA PRO A 143 13.44 -15.50 -2.70
C PRO A 143 12.45 -14.51 -3.32
N PRO A 144 12.92 -13.52 -4.12
CA PRO A 144 12.10 -12.41 -4.58
C PRO A 144 10.81 -12.81 -5.30
N PHE A 145 10.93 -13.69 -6.29
CA PHE A 145 9.79 -14.14 -7.07
C PHE A 145 8.80 -14.93 -6.21
N ASP A 146 9.29 -15.84 -5.37
CA ASP A 146 8.45 -16.70 -4.53
C ASP A 146 7.71 -15.90 -3.48
N PHE A 147 8.35 -14.86 -2.92
CA PHE A 147 7.69 -13.93 -2.00
C PHE A 147 6.53 -13.22 -2.67
N LEU A 148 6.77 -12.57 -3.81
CA LEU A 148 5.74 -11.82 -4.53
C LEU A 148 4.64 -12.74 -5.07
N PHE A 149 4.99 -13.90 -5.59
CA PHE A 149 4.03 -14.89 -6.06
C PHE A 149 3.11 -15.35 -4.93
N ASN A 150 3.67 -15.61 -3.74
CA ASN A 150 2.89 -15.94 -2.55
C ASN A 150 2.03 -14.75 -2.10
N LEU A 151 2.64 -13.56 -1.92
CA LEU A 151 1.95 -12.34 -1.47
C LEU A 151 0.76 -11.99 -2.36
N TYR A 152 0.90 -12.16 -3.65
CA TYR A 152 -0.14 -11.80 -4.63
C TYR A 152 -1.16 -12.91 -4.90
N GLY A 153 -1.14 -14.00 -4.11
CA GLY A 153 -2.14 -15.08 -4.19
C GLY A 153 -1.87 -16.12 -5.27
N GLY A 154 -0.63 -16.26 -5.73
CA GLY A 154 -0.26 -17.27 -6.70
C GLY A 154 -0.35 -18.70 -6.15
N LYS A 155 -0.02 -18.89 -4.86
CA LYS A 155 -0.08 -20.20 -4.18
C LYS A 155 -1.45 -20.55 -3.61
N ASN A 156 -2.24 -19.54 -3.20
CA ASN A 156 -3.47 -19.72 -2.41
C ASN A 156 -4.74 -19.41 -3.21
N GLU A 157 -4.83 -19.87 -4.46
CA GLU A 157 -6.02 -19.79 -5.34
C GLU A 157 -6.74 -18.42 -5.34
N GLY A 158 -5.96 -17.33 -5.26
CA GLY A 158 -6.45 -15.97 -5.38
C GLY A 158 -6.60 -15.21 -4.06
N GLN A 159 -6.32 -15.82 -2.93
CA GLN A 159 -6.12 -15.10 -1.68
C GLN A 159 -4.72 -14.49 -1.70
N GLY A 160 -4.64 -13.17 -1.82
CA GLY A 160 -3.41 -12.40 -1.73
C GLY A 160 -3.50 -11.36 -0.63
N SER A 161 -2.37 -10.75 -0.32
CA SER A 161 -2.24 -9.67 0.64
C SER A 161 -1.47 -8.50 0.04
N MET A 162 -1.31 -7.45 0.80
CA MET A 162 -0.47 -6.30 0.50
C MET A 162 0.39 -5.98 1.72
N VAL A 163 1.48 -5.27 1.49
CA VAL A 163 2.36 -4.80 2.56
C VAL A 163 2.49 -3.29 2.43
N GLN A 164 2.15 -2.57 3.49
CA GLN A 164 2.21 -1.11 3.51
C GLN A 164 3.65 -0.60 3.34
N PRO A 165 3.86 0.59 2.76
CA PRO A 165 5.18 1.21 2.61
C PRO A 165 5.98 1.25 3.92
N ASN A 166 5.29 1.49 5.03
CA ASN A 166 5.89 1.66 6.35
C ASN A 166 6.50 0.38 6.92
N ALA A 167 6.08 -0.80 6.44
CA ALA A 167 6.58 -2.09 6.92
C ALA A 167 8.00 -2.39 6.41
N TRP A 168 8.40 -1.80 5.29
CA TRP A 168 9.67 -2.09 4.64
C TRP A 168 10.84 -1.29 5.20
N LEU A 169 12.02 -1.90 5.24
CA LEU A 169 13.31 -1.23 5.28
C LEU A 169 14.17 -1.79 4.15
N CYS A 170 14.67 -0.91 3.29
CA CYS A 170 15.34 -1.31 2.06
C CYS A 170 16.75 -0.70 1.98
N PRO A 171 17.80 -1.48 1.63
CA PRO A 171 19.07 -0.92 1.24
C PRO A 171 18.91 0.07 0.08
N LYS A 172 19.52 1.25 0.18
CA LYS A 172 19.43 2.33 -0.83
C LYS A 172 19.84 1.86 -2.22
N ASN A 173 20.89 1.07 -2.32
CA ASN A 173 21.37 0.53 -3.60
C ASN A 173 20.37 -0.42 -4.29
N ILE A 174 19.48 -1.07 -3.54
CA ILE A 174 18.40 -1.89 -4.09
C ILE A 174 17.30 -1.00 -4.66
N ILE A 175 16.94 0.09 -3.95
CA ILE A 175 15.98 1.08 -4.45
C ILE A 175 16.51 1.75 -5.73
N GLU A 176 17.79 2.11 -5.77
CA GLU A 176 18.43 2.69 -6.95
C GLU A 176 18.34 1.74 -8.17
N LYS A 177 18.54 0.44 -7.97
CA LYS A 177 18.37 -0.58 -9.02
C LYS A 177 16.91 -0.75 -9.45
N ALA A 178 15.97 -0.66 -8.52
CA ALA A 178 14.54 -0.76 -8.79
C ALA A 178 13.99 0.48 -9.52
N GLY A 179 14.65 1.64 -9.35
CA GLY A 179 14.23 2.92 -9.86
C GLY A 179 13.24 3.66 -8.96
N LYS A 180 12.78 4.80 -9.42
CA LYS A 180 11.90 5.71 -8.68
C LYS A 180 10.46 5.19 -8.59
N TRP A 181 9.66 5.77 -7.70
CA TRP A 181 8.21 5.62 -7.68
C TRP A 181 7.61 6.09 -9.00
N ASN A 182 6.60 5.39 -9.47
CA ASN A 182 5.88 5.77 -10.69
C ASN A 182 4.86 6.88 -10.35
N GLU A 183 5.15 8.11 -10.75
CA GLU A 183 4.34 9.30 -10.46
C GLU A 183 3.01 9.34 -11.23
N ASP A 184 2.84 8.52 -12.27
CA ASP A 184 1.59 8.38 -13.00
C ASP A 184 0.54 7.53 -12.26
N LEU A 185 0.96 6.83 -11.20
CA LEU A 185 0.07 6.03 -10.37
C LEU A 185 -0.46 6.84 -9.18
N THR A 186 -1.74 6.65 -8.88
CA THR A 186 -2.43 7.31 -7.77
C THR A 186 -3.07 6.31 -6.80
N LEU A 187 -3.02 5.02 -7.13
CA LEU A 187 -3.47 3.90 -6.31
C LEU A 187 -2.67 2.66 -6.70
N ASP A 188 -2.28 1.85 -5.72
CA ASP A 188 -1.41 0.67 -5.86
C ASP A 188 0.01 1.03 -6.40
N ASP A 189 0.41 2.30 -6.21
CA ASP A 189 1.75 2.81 -6.49
C ASP A 189 2.80 2.14 -5.60
N ASP A 190 2.46 1.86 -4.35
CA ASP A 190 3.25 1.11 -3.39
C ASP A 190 3.43 -0.35 -3.81
N GLY A 191 2.35 -1.03 -4.19
CA GLY A 191 2.41 -2.41 -4.70
C GLY A 191 3.27 -2.54 -5.96
N GLU A 192 3.24 -1.54 -6.85
CA GLU A 192 4.08 -1.46 -8.03
C GLU A 192 5.54 -1.24 -7.67
N PHE A 193 5.84 -0.26 -6.83
CA PHE A 193 7.18 0.10 -6.42
C PHE A 193 7.88 -1.04 -5.67
N PHE A 194 7.25 -1.60 -4.64
CA PHE A 194 7.84 -2.70 -3.87
C PHE A 194 7.92 -4.01 -4.66
N CYS A 195 7.09 -4.22 -5.68
CA CYS A 195 7.29 -5.32 -6.62
C CYS A 195 8.68 -5.21 -7.28
N ARG A 196 9.05 -4.03 -7.80
CA ARG A 196 10.39 -3.83 -8.41
C ARG A 196 11.51 -3.91 -7.37
N VAL A 197 11.33 -3.32 -6.20
CA VAL A 197 12.33 -3.34 -5.11
C VAL A 197 12.62 -4.78 -4.69
N VAL A 198 11.59 -5.60 -4.45
CA VAL A 198 11.76 -7.01 -4.09
C VAL A 198 12.45 -7.78 -5.22
N LEU A 199 12.04 -7.59 -6.50
CA LEU A 199 12.68 -8.27 -7.64
C LEU A 199 14.15 -7.86 -7.86
N ALA A 200 14.53 -6.65 -7.43
CA ALA A 200 15.92 -6.17 -7.49
C ALA A 200 16.79 -6.68 -6.32
N SER A 201 16.19 -7.25 -5.28
CA SER A 201 16.87 -7.78 -4.10
C SER A 201 17.26 -9.26 -4.27
N LYS A 202 17.94 -9.80 -3.26
CA LYS A 202 18.18 -11.27 -3.15
C LYS A 202 17.01 -12.00 -2.50
N GLY A 203 16.05 -11.30 -1.90
CA GLY A 203 14.88 -11.85 -1.23
C GLY A 203 14.35 -10.94 -0.15
N VAL A 204 13.33 -11.43 0.53
CA VAL A 204 12.67 -10.76 1.65
C VAL A 204 12.99 -11.50 2.95
N THR A 205 13.26 -10.76 4.01
CA THR A 205 13.42 -11.30 5.36
C THR A 205 12.46 -10.61 6.32
N LYS A 206 11.74 -11.40 7.13
CA LYS A 206 10.81 -10.89 8.14
C LYS A 206 11.56 -10.54 9.42
N SER A 207 11.38 -9.32 9.89
CA SER A 207 11.90 -8.84 11.18
C SER A 207 10.81 -8.83 12.25
N ALA A 208 11.22 -8.78 13.50
CA ALA A 208 10.39 -8.30 14.60
C ALA A 208 10.21 -6.76 14.52
N GLY A 209 9.37 -6.20 15.40
CA GLY A 209 8.94 -4.81 15.36
C GLY A 209 7.69 -4.66 14.50
N TYR A 210 7.08 -3.48 14.55
CA TYR A 210 5.79 -3.24 13.93
C TYR A 210 5.76 -1.89 13.22
N ASN A 211 4.95 -1.77 12.17
CA ASN A 211 4.34 -0.52 11.80
C ASN A 211 2.87 -0.55 12.20
N TYR A 212 2.38 0.58 12.67
CA TYR A 212 1.00 0.77 13.08
C TYR A 212 0.28 1.58 12.02
N TYR A 213 -0.69 0.93 11.36
CA TYR A 213 -1.50 1.51 10.29
C TYR A 213 -2.83 2.01 10.84
N ARG A 214 -3.08 3.32 10.69
CA ARG A 214 -4.28 3.97 11.23
C ARG A 214 -5.50 3.73 10.35
N LYS A 215 -6.59 3.28 10.95
CA LYS A 215 -7.91 3.10 10.33
C LYS A 215 -8.85 4.20 10.79
N TYR A 216 -9.35 4.97 9.86
CA TYR A 216 -10.33 6.04 10.14
C TYR A 216 -11.75 5.48 10.20
N GLN A 217 -12.56 6.04 11.09
CA GLN A 217 -14.00 5.76 11.09
C GLN A 217 -14.65 6.33 9.81
N GLY A 218 -15.47 5.53 9.14
CA GLY A 218 -16.23 5.97 7.97
C GLY A 218 -15.55 5.82 6.60
N ASN A 219 -14.58 4.92 6.42
CA ASN A 219 -13.93 4.62 5.13
C ASN A 219 -13.31 5.84 4.41
N LYS A 220 -12.64 6.71 5.14
CA LYS A 220 -11.98 7.92 4.60
C LYS A 220 -10.58 7.66 4.00
N ASN A 221 -10.07 6.43 4.08
CA ASN A 221 -8.77 6.09 3.52
C ASN A 221 -8.79 6.16 1.97
N LEU A 222 -7.72 6.66 1.37
CA LEU A 222 -7.54 6.76 -0.09
C LEU A 222 -7.78 5.42 -0.81
N SER A 223 -7.40 4.30 -0.20
CA SER A 223 -7.61 2.94 -0.72
C SER A 223 -9.08 2.58 -0.96
N GLY A 224 -10.02 3.30 -0.33
CA GLY A 224 -11.48 3.14 -0.53
C GLY A 224 -12.05 3.95 -1.70
N LEU A 225 -11.27 4.83 -2.34
CA LEU A 225 -11.74 5.67 -3.43
C LEU A 225 -11.82 4.89 -4.74
N ALA A 226 -12.99 4.86 -5.36
CA ALA A 226 -13.26 4.18 -6.63
C ALA A 226 -13.49 5.16 -7.80
N THR A 227 -12.71 6.26 -7.88
CA THR A 227 -12.79 7.16 -9.02
C THR A 227 -12.24 6.48 -10.29
N GLN A 228 -12.64 6.94 -11.48
CA GLN A 228 -12.12 6.39 -12.74
C GLN A 228 -10.60 6.48 -12.83
N LYS A 229 -10.00 7.57 -12.33
CA LYS A 229 -8.55 7.77 -12.27
C LYS A 229 -7.87 6.70 -11.40
N HIS A 230 -8.39 6.46 -10.21
CA HIS A 230 -7.86 5.44 -9.28
C HIS A 230 -8.00 4.01 -9.84
N LEU A 231 -9.15 3.68 -10.46
CA LEU A 231 -9.36 2.38 -11.10
C LEU A 231 -8.41 2.16 -12.29
N ARG A 232 -8.12 3.22 -13.05
CA ARG A 232 -7.14 3.19 -14.13
C ARG A 232 -5.72 2.98 -13.59
N SER A 233 -5.35 3.70 -12.53
CA SER A 233 -4.07 3.53 -11.84
C SER A 233 -3.90 2.08 -11.37
N GLN A 234 -4.90 1.52 -10.69
CA GLN A 234 -4.85 0.12 -10.23
C GLN A 234 -4.69 -0.87 -11.39
N TYR A 235 -5.36 -0.64 -12.52
CA TYR A 235 -5.18 -1.45 -13.73
C TYR A 235 -3.74 -1.37 -14.27
N ASN A 236 -3.16 -0.17 -14.32
CA ASN A 236 -1.80 0.05 -14.80
C ASN A 236 -0.78 -0.62 -13.86
N ALA A 237 -0.90 -0.41 -12.55
CA ALA A 237 -0.03 -1.02 -11.56
C ALA A 237 -0.06 -2.56 -11.63
N LEU A 238 -1.25 -3.13 -11.72
CA LEU A 238 -1.48 -4.56 -11.86
C LEU A 238 -0.82 -5.11 -13.14
N SER A 239 -0.98 -4.40 -14.28
CA SER A 239 -0.40 -4.78 -15.56
C SER A 239 1.13 -4.75 -15.54
N LEU A 240 1.72 -3.75 -14.87
CA LEU A 240 3.17 -3.66 -14.68
C LEU A 240 3.69 -4.80 -13.78
N LYS A 241 3.06 -5.04 -12.64
CA LYS A 241 3.45 -6.11 -11.73
C LYS A 241 3.47 -7.47 -12.43
N ILE A 242 2.44 -7.81 -13.19
CA ILE A 242 2.38 -9.09 -13.91
C ILE A 242 3.43 -9.19 -15.03
N LEU A 243 3.73 -8.07 -15.69
CA LEU A 243 4.78 -8.01 -16.72
C LEU A 243 6.15 -8.38 -16.13
N TRP A 244 6.52 -7.77 -14.99
CA TRP A 244 7.82 -8.03 -14.35
C TRP A 244 7.91 -9.43 -13.75
N LEU A 245 6.82 -9.94 -13.17
CA LEU A 245 6.80 -11.31 -12.67
C LEU A 245 7.00 -12.32 -13.81
N LYS A 246 6.33 -12.13 -14.95
CA LYS A 246 6.50 -12.98 -16.14
C LYS A 246 7.90 -12.89 -16.74
N ALA A 247 8.49 -11.70 -16.74
CA ALA A 247 9.87 -11.51 -17.20
C ALA A 247 10.90 -12.23 -16.29
N LYS A 248 10.59 -12.32 -15.00
CA LYS A 248 11.46 -13.01 -14.04
C LYS A 248 11.29 -14.54 -14.08
N ASN A 249 10.04 -15.01 -14.13
CA ASN A 249 9.72 -16.44 -14.18
C ASN A 249 8.34 -16.64 -14.82
N PRO A 250 8.28 -17.12 -16.09
CA PRO A 250 7.03 -17.21 -16.85
C PRO A 250 6.18 -18.44 -16.51
N LEU A 251 5.72 -18.55 -15.26
CA LEU A 251 4.85 -19.63 -14.82
C LEU A 251 3.43 -19.52 -15.40
N PRO A 252 2.79 -20.65 -15.79
CA PRO A 252 1.39 -20.67 -16.24
C PRO A 252 0.41 -20.10 -15.21
N GLU A 253 0.66 -20.32 -13.92
CA GLU A 253 -0.13 -19.84 -12.78
C GLU A 253 -0.24 -18.32 -12.74
N LEU A 254 0.75 -17.59 -13.25
CA LEU A 254 0.69 -16.12 -13.39
C LEU A 254 -0.44 -15.67 -14.33
N THR A 255 -0.81 -16.49 -15.30
CA THR A 255 -1.94 -16.20 -16.21
C THR A 255 -3.26 -16.27 -15.44
N ASN A 256 -3.43 -17.26 -14.59
CA ASN A 256 -4.60 -17.41 -13.74
C ASN A 256 -4.65 -16.31 -12.66
N MET A 257 -3.51 -15.99 -12.03
CA MET A 257 -3.40 -14.89 -11.07
C MET A 257 -3.77 -13.55 -11.71
N HIS A 258 -3.25 -13.25 -12.91
CA HIS A 258 -3.59 -12.05 -13.68
C HIS A 258 -5.09 -11.98 -13.97
N ALA A 259 -5.68 -13.08 -14.43
CA ALA A 259 -7.11 -13.12 -14.71
C ALA A 259 -7.96 -12.88 -13.44
N ARG A 260 -7.58 -13.44 -12.28
CA ARG A 260 -8.26 -13.17 -11.00
C ARG A 260 -8.21 -11.68 -10.64
N TRP A 261 -7.04 -11.04 -10.76
CA TRP A 261 -6.89 -9.62 -10.52
C TRP A 261 -7.79 -8.78 -11.43
N LEU A 262 -7.79 -9.10 -12.73
CA LEU A 262 -8.65 -8.42 -13.71
C LEU A 262 -10.15 -8.62 -13.41
N HIS A 263 -10.56 -9.81 -12.99
CA HIS A 263 -11.96 -10.04 -12.56
C HIS A 263 -12.33 -9.22 -11.33
N GLY A 264 -11.44 -9.14 -10.32
CA GLY A 264 -11.63 -8.30 -9.14
C GLY A 264 -11.76 -6.81 -9.51
N LEU A 265 -10.87 -6.33 -10.40
CA LEU A 265 -10.92 -4.94 -10.87
C LEU A 265 -12.16 -4.66 -11.74
N LEU A 266 -12.57 -5.61 -12.60
CA LEU A 266 -13.81 -5.50 -13.39
C LEU A 266 -15.03 -5.34 -12.47
N PHE A 267 -15.07 -6.08 -11.36
CA PHE A 267 -16.12 -5.94 -10.37
C PHE A 267 -16.11 -4.57 -9.67
N LYS A 268 -14.92 -4.06 -9.30
CA LYS A 268 -14.78 -2.71 -8.72
C LYS A 268 -15.18 -1.62 -9.71
N ALA A 269 -14.76 -1.75 -10.97
CA ALA A 269 -15.00 -0.76 -12.01
C ALA A 269 -16.48 -0.64 -12.42
N TYR A 270 -17.30 -1.65 -12.15
CA TYR A 270 -18.73 -1.63 -12.53
C TYR A 270 -19.59 -0.84 -11.52
N PRO A 271 -20.47 0.04 -11.99
CA PRO A 271 -20.71 0.49 -13.38
C PRO A 271 -19.87 1.74 -13.76
N ALA A 272 -19.03 2.27 -12.86
CA ALA A 272 -18.48 3.61 -12.89
C ALA A 272 -17.45 3.87 -14.02
N ALA A 273 -16.79 2.82 -14.56
CA ALA A 273 -15.72 2.96 -15.53
C ALA A 273 -15.93 2.07 -16.78
N PRO A 274 -16.91 2.37 -17.68
CA PRO A 274 -17.28 1.50 -18.79
C PRO A 274 -16.17 1.23 -19.79
N GLU A 275 -15.31 2.21 -20.07
CA GLU A 275 -14.17 2.04 -20.99
C GLU A 275 -13.12 1.09 -20.42
N LEU A 276 -12.75 1.29 -19.16
CA LEU A 276 -11.84 0.38 -18.47
C LEU A 276 -12.41 -1.05 -18.42
N MET A 277 -13.70 -1.18 -18.17
CA MET A 277 -14.37 -2.48 -18.21
C MET A 277 -14.32 -3.16 -19.58
N ARG A 278 -14.40 -2.38 -20.67
CA ARG A 278 -14.24 -2.89 -22.04
C ARG A 278 -12.84 -3.41 -22.26
N GLN A 279 -11.84 -2.64 -21.87
CA GLN A 279 -10.43 -3.03 -21.94
C GLN A 279 -10.17 -4.31 -21.16
N ILE A 280 -10.53 -4.36 -19.87
CA ILE A 280 -10.35 -5.55 -19.02
C ILE A 280 -10.99 -6.80 -19.65
N LYS A 281 -12.18 -6.67 -20.22
CA LYS A 281 -12.84 -7.81 -20.89
C LYS A 281 -12.08 -8.30 -22.11
N ASN A 282 -11.49 -7.40 -22.88
CA ASN A 282 -10.66 -7.77 -24.02
C ASN A 282 -9.39 -8.49 -23.56
N ASP A 283 -8.73 -7.99 -22.51
CA ASP A 283 -7.55 -8.64 -21.95
C ASP A 283 -7.87 -10.05 -21.42
N LEU A 284 -8.99 -10.19 -20.68
CA LEU A 284 -9.46 -11.50 -20.20
C LEU A 284 -9.71 -12.50 -21.35
N LYS A 285 -10.23 -12.05 -22.49
CA LYS A 285 -10.41 -12.92 -23.67
C LYS A 285 -9.08 -13.40 -24.25
N THR A 286 -8.05 -12.55 -24.24
CA THR A 286 -6.73 -12.88 -24.79
C THR A 286 -5.90 -13.78 -23.87
N LEU A 287 -6.12 -13.70 -22.55
CA LEU A 287 -5.32 -14.40 -21.55
C LEU A 287 -5.49 -15.94 -21.59
N LYS A 288 -6.61 -16.46 -22.13
CA LYS A 288 -6.90 -17.92 -22.14
C LYS A 288 -6.74 -18.58 -20.78
N ALA A 289 -7.11 -17.88 -19.71
CA ALA A 289 -7.02 -18.39 -18.36
C ALA A 289 -8.02 -19.52 -18.12
N SER A 290 -7.61 -20.53 -17.34
CA SER A 290 -8.45 -21.72 -17.03
C SER A 290 -9.34 -21.55 -15.80
N ILE A 291 -9.42 -20.35 -15.24
CA ILE A 291 -10.19 -20.07 -14.02
C ILE A 291 -11.62 -19.59 -14.31
N ARG A 292 -12.53 -19.92 -13.40
CA ARG A 292 -13.86 -19.29 -13.39
C ARG A 292 -13.82 -17.95 -12.65
N PRO A 293 -14.53 -16.92 -13.14
CA PRO A 293 -14.57 -15.64 -12.45
C PRO A 293 -15.27 -15.78 -11.09
N GLU A 294 -14.57 -15.39 -10.04
CA GLU A 294 -15.16 -15.20 -8.72
C GLU A 294 -15.30 -13.71 -8.44
N TYR A 295 -16.51 -13.31 -8.01
CA TYR A 295 -16.78 -11.92 -7.68
C TYR A 295 -16.93 -11.77 -6.16
N PRO A 296 -16.26 -10.77 -5.55
CA PRO A 296 -16.18 -10.62 -4.09
C PRO A 296 -17.49 -10.05 -3.51
N PHE A 297 -18.53 -10.88 -3.41
CA PHE A 297 -19.71 -10.54 -2.63
C PHE A 297 -19.48 -10.91 -1.16
N GLY A 298 -19.50 -9.90 -0.27
CA GLY A 298 -19.27 -10.09 1.16
C GLY A 298 -20.38 -10.85 1.92
N THR A 299 -21.48 -11.22 1.26
CA THR A 299 -22.63 -11.91 1.88
C THR A 299 -23.03 -13.14 1.08
N THR A 300 -23.51 -14.17 1.78
CA THR A 300 -24.05 -15.41 1.16
C THR A 300 -25.21 -15.10 0.21
N SER A 301 -26.12 -14.17 0.58
CA SER A 301 -27.20 -13.72 -0.29
C SER A 301 -26.71 -13.04 -1.57
N GLY A 302 -25.63 -12.25 -1.50
CA GLY A 302 -25.03 -11.64 -2.69
C GLY A 302 -24.42 -12.69 -3.62
N LYS A 303 -23.76 -13.71 -3.08
CA LYS A 303 -23.24 -14.85 -3.86
C LYS A 303 -24.37 -15.62 -4.56
N LEU A 304 -25.44 -15.95 -3.84
CA LEU A 304 -26.60 -16.65 -4.40
C LEU A 304 -27.30 -15.86 -5.52
N LEU A 305 -27.55 -14.57 -5.28
CA LEU A 305 -28.10 -13.67 -6.31
C LEU A 305 -27.22 -13.59 -7.55
N SER A 306 -25.89 -13.57 -7.35
CA SER A 306 -24.93 -13.58 -8.44
C SER A 306 -24.99 -14.85 -9.29
N MET A 307 -25.22 -16.00 -8.67
CA MET A 307 -25.36 -17.29 -9.36
C MET A 307 -26.65 -17.36 -10.19
N VAL A 308 -27.77 -16.84 -9.66
CA VAL A 308 -29.11 -16.92 -10.32
C VAL A 308 -29.28 -15.83 -11.38
N PHE A 309 -28.96 -14.59 -11.05
CA PHE A 309 -29.27 -13.41 -11.89
C PHE A 309 -28.02 -12.75 -12.51
N GLY A 310 -26.85 -13.35 -12.28
CA GLY A 310 -25.58 -12.82 -12.72
C GLY A 310 -25.03 -11.71 -11.80
N TRP A 311 -23.71 -11.59 -11.78
CA TRP A 311 -22.99 -10.70 -10.86
C TRP A 311 -23.34 -9.21 -11.01
N LYS A 312 -23.65 -8.75 -12.22
CA LYS A 312 -24.00 -7.34 -12.46
C LYS A 312 -25.31 -6.95 -11.78
N PHE A 313 -26.31 -7.83 -11.81
CA PHE A 313 -27.57 -7.62 -11.12
C PHE A 313 -27.36 -7.57 -9.61
N ALA A 314 -26.67 -8.56 -9.06
CA ALA A 314 -26.33 -8.60 -7.64
C ALA A 314 -25.56 -7.35 -7.17
N LYS A 315 -24.61 -6.87 -7.99
CA LYS A 315 -23.83 -5.64 -7.70
C LYS A 315 -24.71 -4.39 -7.75
N ARG A 316 -25.63 -4.26 -8.73
CA ARG A 316 -26.59 -3.14 -8.78
C ARG A 316 -27.48 -3.09 -7.54
N LEU A 317 -27.97 -4.24 -7.10
CA LEU A 317 -28.79 -4.33 -5.89
C LEU A 317 -27.99 -3.96 -4.63
N GLN A 318 -26.73 -4.38 -4.56
CA GLN A 318 -25.81 -3.99 -3.46
C GLN A 318 -25.60 -2.47 -3.43
N LEU A 319 -25.34 -1.84 -4.58
CA LEU A 319 -25.14 -0.40 -4.69
C LEU A 319 -26.43 0.37 -4.33
N PHE A 320 -27.60 -0.09 -4.76
CA PHE A 320 -28.88 0.49 -4.42
C PHE A 320 -29.14 0.44 -2.90
N LYS A 321 -28.93 -0.71 -2.26
CA LYS A 321 -29.03 -0.85 -0.80
C LYS A 321 -28.07 0.10 -0.06
N TYR A 322 -26.84 0.27 -0.56
CA TYR A 322 -25.87 1.19 0.02
C TYR A 322 -26.31 2.65 -0.09
N GLN A 323 -26.88 3.05 -1.24
CA GLN A 323 -27.42 4.41 -1.43
C GLN A 323 -28.61 4.70 -0.51
N LEU A 324 -29.51 3.73 -0.30
CA LEU A 324 -30.63 3.88 0.63
C LEU A 324 -30.19 4.07 2.08
N ARG A 325 -29.12 3.39 2.50
CA ARG A 325 -28.55 3.54 3.85
C ARG A 325 -27.79 4.88 4.07
N LYS A 326 -27.35 5.52 2.98
CA LYS A 326 -26.65 6.82 3.03
C LYS A 326 -27.57 8.02 2.96
N LYS A 327 -28.88 7.90 2.73
CA LYS A 327 -29.80 9.02 2.85
C LYS A 327 -29.84 9.46 4.31
N PRO A 328 -29.49 10.72 4.66
CA PRO A 328 -29.59 11.19 6.03
C PRO A 328 -31.07 11.17 6.45
N GLU A 329 -31.30 10.79 7.70
CA GLU A 329 -32.54 11.09 8.44
C GLU A 329 -32.65 12.62 8.63
N ASN A 330 -32.94 13.35 7.58
CA ASN A 330 -33.29 14.76 7.61
C ASN A 330 -34.64 14.96 6.91
N SER A 331 -35.69 14.46 7.55
CA SER A 331 -37.05 14.97 7.33
C SER A 331 -37.88 14.71 8.59
N GLY A 332 -37.76 15.61 9.55
CA GLY A 332 -38.59 15.51 10.73
C GLY A 332 -38.16 16.45 11.84
N LYS A 333 -38.34 17.78 11.62
CA LYS A 333 -38.71 18.76 12.64
C LYS A 333 -39.01 20.08 11.94
N LEU A 334 -40.21 20.14 11.38
CA LEU A 334 -40.99 21.37 11.25
C LEU A 334 -42.09 21.21 12.24
N SER A 335 -42.02 21.86 13.36
CA SER A 335 -43.10 22.40 14.18
C SER A 335 -42.49 23.34 15.22
#